data_e3175570a0ee8b1bef218bda90c576a2
#
_entry.id   e3175570a0ee8b1bef218bda90c576a2
#
_cell.length_a   1.000
_cell.length_b   1.000
_cell.length_c   1.000
_cell.angle_alpha   90.00
_cell.angle_beta   90.00
_cell.angle_gamma   90.00
#
_symmetry.space_group_name_H-M   'P 1'
#
loop_
_entity.id
_entity.type
_entity.pdbx_description
1 polymer ?
#
loop_
_entity_poly.entity_id
_entity_poly.type
_entity_poly.pdbx_seq_one_letter_code
_entity_poly.pdbx_strand_id
1 'polypeptide(L)'
;MNNKTFNRTLVTAALPYANGGVHIGHLAGVYVPSDIYVRYLRLRKQEVLFVCGSDEHGVPVTIRARKEGCTVQEVVDRYHQLIKQSFEDFGISFDI
;
A
#
# COMPACT_ATOMS: atom_id res chain seq x y z
N MET A 1 23.94 -14.49 -18.66
CA MET A 1 23.31 -13.47 -17.82
C MET A 1 22.92 -12.27 -18.69
N ASN A 2 21.73 -11.80 -18.54
CA ASN A 2 21.20 -10.75 -19.37
C ASN A 2 21.61 -9.38 -18.80
N ASN A 3 22.44 -8.63 -19.54
CA ASN A 3 22.94 -7.32 -19.11
C ASN A 3 22.02 -6.15 -19.52
N LYS A 4 20.71 -6.44 -19.67
CA LYS A 4 19.77 -5.37 -20.01
C LYS A 4 19.68 -4.35 -18.88
N THR A 5 19.92 -3.08 -19.22
CA THR A 5 19.60 -1.95 -18.37
C THR A 5 18.22 -1.43 -18.73
N PHE A 6 17.41 -1.14 -17.71
CA PHE A 6 16.06 -0.58 -17.89
C PHE A 6 16.11 0.91 -17.59
N ASN A 7 15.42 1.69 -18.39
CA ASN A 7 15.34 3.14 -18.17
C ASN A 7 14.33 3.50 -17.09
N ARG A 8 13.36 2.63 -16.84
CA ARG A 8 12.28 2.88 -15.89
C ARG A 8 11.92 1.59 -15.16
N THR A 9 11.50 1.74 -13.91
CA THR A 9 11.03 0.64 -13.09
C THR A 9 9.67 1.00 -12.48
N LEU A 10 8.70 0.13 -12.64
CA LEU A 10 7.41 0.24 -11.96
C LEU A 10 7.39 -0.79 -10.82
N VAL A 11 7.15 -0.31 -9.62
CA VAL A 11 7.00 -1.18 -8.44
C VAL A 11 5.57 -1.06 -7.95
N THR A 12 4.88 -2.19 -7.89
CA THR A 12 3.53 -2.27 -7.37
C THR A 12 3.53 -3.09 -6.08
N ALA A 13 2.74 -2.65 -5.11
CA ALA A 13 2.53 -3.40 -3.87
C ALA A 13 1.09 -3.91 -3.83
N ALA A 14 0.88 -5.05 -3.18
CA ALA A 14 -0.44 -5.64 -3.03
C ALA A 14 -1.38 -4.68 -2.30
N LEU A 15 -2.63 -4.59 -2.77
CA LEU A 15 -3.63 -3.69 -2.21
C LEU A 15 -4.10 -4.20 -0.84
N PRO A 16 -3.93 -3.44 0.26
CA PRO A 16 -4.52 -3.83 1.53
C PRO A 16 -6.03 -3.59 1.53
N TYR A 17 -6.78 -4.44 2.25
CA TYR A 17 -8.21 -4.28 2.40
C TYR A 17 -8.55 -3.11 3.31
N ALA A 18 -9.49 -2.26 2.89
CA ALA A 18 -9.98 -1.13 3.68
C ALA A 18 -11.07 -1.56 4.70
N ASN A 19 -10.82 -2.65 5.43
CA ASN A 19 -11.69 -3.16 6.50
C ASN A 19 -10.96 -3.37 7.82
N GLY A 20 -9.73 -2.91 7.90
CA GLY A 20 -8.89 -3.03 9.09
C GLY A 20 -7.57 -2.32 8.91
N GLY A 21 -6.77 -2.28 9.96
CA GLY A 21 -5.43 -1.68 9.93
C GLY A 21 -4.40 -2.63 9.32
N VAL A 22 -3.26 -2.05 8.97
CA VAL A 22 -2.07 -2.79 8.52
C VAL A 22 -1.36 -3.33 9.76
N HIS A 23 -0.97 -4.59 9.75
CA HIS A 23 -0.20 -5.19 10.84
C HIS A 23 1.24 -5.51 10.40
N ILE A 24 2.05 -5.97 11.35
CA ILE A 24 3.47 -6.21 11.11
C ILE A 24 3.74 -7.25 10.02
N GLY A 25 2.85 -8.23 9.85
CA GLY A 25 2.96 -9.21 8.76
C GLY A 25 2.83 -8.58 7.39
N HIS A 26 1.92 -7.62 7.22
CA HIS A 26 1.78 -6.86 6.00
C HIS A 26 3.04 -6.02 5.73
N LEU A 27 3.54 -5.34 6.75
CA LEU A 27 4.69 -4.46 6.63
C LEU A 27 5.95 -5.25 6.29
N ALA A 28 6.24 -6.31 7.04
CA ALA A 28 7.44 -7.11 6.87
C ALA A 28 7.41 -7.96 5.58
N GLY A 29 6.22 -8.41 5.18
CA GLY A 29 6.08 -9.29 4.02
C GLY A 29 6.08 -8.58 2.68
N VAL A 30 5.54 -7.37 2.61
CA VAL A 30 5.29 -6.68 1.33
C VAL A 30 5.81 -5.24 1.34
N TYR A 31 5.33 -4.40 2.25
CA TYR A 31 5.46 -2.95 2.11
C TYR A 31 6.85 -2.44 2.44
N VAL A 32 7.47 -2.92 3.51
CA VAL A 32 8.83 -2.53 3.87
C VAL A 32 9.86 -3.03 2.85
N PRO A 33 9.82 -4.31 2.42
CA PRO A 33 10.74 -4.77 1.36
C PRO A 33 10.60 -3.98 0.05
N SER A 34 9.37 -3.69 -0.37
CA SER A 34 9.12 -2.89 -1.58
C SER A 34 9.68 -1.48 -1.43
N ASP A 35 9.47 -0.86 -0.28
CA ASP A 35 9.96 0.48 0.03
C ASP A 35 11.49 0.54 0.04
N ILE A 36 12.15 -0.46 0.62
CA ILE A 36 13.61 -0.56 0.63
C ILE A 36 14.15 -0.60 -0.80
N TYR A 37 13.55 -1.42 -1.65
CA TYR A 37 13.96 -1.51 -3.05
C TYR A 37 13.77 -0.19 -3.79
N VAL A 38 12.63 0.45 -3.60
CA VAL A 38 12.32 1.75 -4.21
C VAL A 38 13.30 2.83 -3.74
N ARG A 39 13.60 2.86 -2.44
CA ARG A 39 14.60 3.81 -1.89
C ARG A 39 15.97 3.58 -2.49
N TYR A 40 16.36 2.34 -2.67
CA TYR A 40 17.62 2.00 -3.32
C TYR A 40 17.67 2.55 -4.76
N LEU A 41 16.60 2.35 -5.53
CA LEU A 41 16.52 2.87 -6.89
C LEU A 41 16.56 4.41 -6.93
N ARG A 42 15.85 5.06 -6.00
CA ARG A 42 15.85 6.53 -5.89
C ARG A 42 17.23 7.07 -5.53
N LEU A 43 17.95 6.43 -4.62
CA LEU A 43 19.32 6.80 -4.26
C LEU A 43 20.28 6.68 -5.44
N ARG A 44 20.06 5.71 -6.31
CA ARG A 44 20.83 5.54 -7.54
C ARG A 44 20.38 6.47 -8.65
N LYS A 45 19.42 7.34 -8.38
CA LYS A 45 18.85 8.30 -9.35
C LYS A 45 18.26 7.60 -10.58
N GLN A 46 17.72 6.39 -10.38
CA GLN A 46 16.98 5.68 -11.41
C GLN A 46 15.53 6.15 -11.40
N GLU A 47 14.89 6.15 -12.56
CA GLU A 47 13.50 6.49 -12.69
C GLU A 47 12.64 5.32 -12.16
N VAL A 48 11.89 5.57 -11.11
CA VAL A 48 11.02 4.57 -10.47
C VAL A 48 9.67 5.18 -10.15
N LEU A 49 8.62 4.41 -10.40
CA LEU A 49 7.25 4.75 -10.00
C LEU A 49 6.78 3.69 -9.00
N PHE A 50 6.42 4.13 -7.80
CA PHE A 50 5.93 3.25 -6.74
C PHE A 50 4.46 3.48 -6.53
N VAL A 51 3.65 2.44 -6.78
CA VAL A 51 2.19 2.52 -6.82
C VAL A 51 1.58 1.52 -5.85
N CYS A 52 0.62 2.00 -5.06
CA CYS A 52 -0.22 1.16 -4.20
C CYS A 52 -1.56 1.86 -4.00
N GLY A 53 -2.62 1.07 -3.96
CA GLY A 53 -3.94 1.56 -3.57
C GLY A 53 -4.45 0.76 -2.38
N SER A 54 -5.70 0.96 -2.00
CA SER A 54 -6.41 0.11 -1.05
C SER A 54 -7.52 -0.65 -1.77
N ASP A 55 -7.78 -1.90 -1.34
CA ASP A 55 -8.90 -2.67 -1.84
C ASP A 55 -10.14 -2.28 -1.04
N GLU A 56 -11.05 -1.54 -1.68
CA GLU A 56 -12.18 -0.89 -1.03
C GLU A 56 -13.51 -1.60 -1.26
N HIS A 57 -13.48 -2.73 -1.98
CA HIS A 57 -14.69 -3.45 -2.37
C HIS A 57 -14.69 -4.87 -1.81
N GLY A 58 -15.90 -5.41 -1.67
CA GLY A 58 -16.08 -6.80 -1.30
C GLY A 58 -16.93 -7.00 -0.05
N VAL A 59 -17.32 -8.25 0.17
CA VAL A 59 -18.19 -8.68 1.27
C VAL A 59 -17.62 -8.34 2.66
N PRO A 60 -16.29 -8.48 2.92
CA PRO A 60 -15.76 -8.15 4.24
C PRO A 60 -16.01 -6.71 4.67
N VAL A 61 -15.95 -5.75 3.74
CA VAL A 61 -16.25 -4.35 4.03
C VAL A 61 -17.72 -4.16 4.41
N THR A 62 -18.63 -4.82 3.69
CA THR A 62 -20.06 -4.77 3.97
C THR A 62 -20.38 -5.36 5.35
N ILE A 63 -19.75 -6.47 5.70
CA ILE A 63 -19.93 -7.10 7.02
C ILE A 63 -19.42 -6.17 8.12
N ARG A 64 -18.27 -5.55 7.92
CA ARG A 64 -17.71 -4.60 8.89
C ARG A 64 -18.65 -3.41 9.11
N ALA A 65 -19.21 -2.86 8.04
CA ALA A 65 -20.15 -1.76 8.11
C ALA A 65 -21.38 -2.11 8.93
N ARG A 66 -21.94 -3.31 8.74
CA ARG A 66 -23.07 -3.79 9.52
C ARG A 66 -22.74 -3.94 11.00
N LYS A 67 -21.58 -4.50 11.31
CA LYS A 67 -21.13 -4.68 12.72
C LYS A 67 -20.94 -3.35 13.43
N GLU A 68 -20.43 -2.34 12.74
CA GLU A 68 -20.14 -1.03 13.29
C GLU A 68 -21.34 -0.06 13.23
N GLY A 69 -22.42 -0.46 12.57
CA GLY A 69 -23.63 0.35 12.46
C GLY A 69 -23.44 1.60 11.62
N CYS A 70 -22.59 1.54 10.58
CA CYS A 70 -22.31 2.66 9.70
C CYS A 70 -22.39 2.25 8.23
N THR A 71 -22.21 3.21 7.33
CA THR A 71 -22.24 2.95 5.89
C THR A 71 -20.95 2.29 5.42
N VAL A 72 -21.00 1.62 4.27
CA VAL A 72 -19.82 1.04 3.63
C VAL A 72 -18.79 2.13 3.33
N GLN A 73 -19.24 3.30 2.85
CA GLN A 73 -18.34 4.42 2.54
C GLN A 73 -17.61 4.93 3.78
N GLU A 74 -18.29 5.01 4.91
CA GLU A 74 -17.68 5.42 6.18
C GLU A 74 -16.58 4.45 6.63
N VAL A 75 -16.80 3.14 6.47
CA VAL A 75 -15.79 2.12 6.77
C VAL A 75 -14.58 2.28 5.87
N VAL A 76 -14.81 2.38 4.57
CA VAL A 76 -13.76 2.54 3.57
C VAL A 76 -12.91 3.77 3.86
N ASP A 77 -13.55 4.92 4.06
CA ASP A 77 -12.85 6.18 4.30
C ASP A 77 -11.98 6.11 5.56
N ARG A 78 -12.52 5.56 6.64
CA ARG A 78 -11.80 5.45 7.90
C ARG A 78 -10.57 4.55 7.80
N TYR A 79 -10.72 3.36 7.24
CA TYR A 79 -9.61 2.42 7.14
C TYR A 79 -8.63 2.81 6.05
N HIS A 80 -9.09 3.46 4.99
CA HIS A 80 -8.17 4.03 3.99
C HIS A 80 -7.23 5.06 4.64
N GLN A 81 -7.78 5.96 5.45
CA GLN A 81 -6.96 6.97 6.15
C GLN A 81 -6.02 6.33 7.18
N LEU A 82 -6.48 5.31 7.88
CA LEU A 82 -5.64 4.59 8.84
C LEU A 82 -4.46 3.89 8.15
N ILE A 83 -4.71 3.22 7.04
CA ILE A 83 -3.70 2.53 6.25
C ILE A 83 -2.69 3.55 5.68
N LYS A 84 -3.19 4.64 5.13
CA LYS A 84 -2.37 5.72 4.58
C LYS A 84 -1.45 6.30 5.66
N GLN A 85 -2.01 6.59 6.83
CA GLN A 85 -1.22 7.13 7.94
C GLN A 85 -0.17 6.13 8.43
N SER A 86 -0.49 4.84 8.46
CA SER A 86 0.47 3.80 8.85
C SER A 86 1.66 3.77 7.91
N PHE A 87 1.46 3.89 6.61
CA PHE A 87 2.55 3.95 5.64
C PHE A 87 3.38 5.21 5.80
N GLU A 88 2.74 6.36 6.01
CA GLU A 88 3.44 7.63 6.25
C GLU A 88 4.29 7.57 7.51
N ASP A 89 3.80 6.95 8.58
CA ASP A 89 4.54 6.77 9.84
C ASP A 89 5.80 5.91 9.66
N PHE A 90 5.79 4.98 8.73
CA PHE A 90 6.97 4.20 8.34
C PHE A 90 7.86 4.93 7.33
N GLY A 91 7.49 6.11 6.91
CA GLY A 91 8.24 6.85 5.90
C GLY A 91 8.15 6.28 4.50
N ILE A 92 7.13 5.45 4.24
CA ILE A 92 6.89 4.90 2.90
C ILE A 92 6.18 5.96 2.06
N SER A 93 6.75 6.29 0.91
CA SER A 93 6.18 7.29 0.02
C SER A 93 5.87 6.69 -1.34
N PHE A 94 4.57 6.58 -1.63
CA PHE A 94 4.08 6.15 -2.92
C PHE A 94 3.95 7.36 -3.86
N ASP A 95 4.13 7.11 -5.15
CA ASP A 95 3.96 8.16 -6.17
C ASP A 95 2.48 8.31 -6.56
N ILE A 96 1.72 7.22 -6.45
CA ILE A 96 0.29 7.21 -6.71
C ILE A 96 -0.41 6.33 -5.68
#